data_7cdbe703f93e18a7a8698f403ccfceec
#
_entry.id   7cdbe703f93e18a7a8698f403ccfceec
#
_cell.length_a   1.000
_cell.length_b   1.000
_cell.length_c   1.000
_cell.angle_alpha   90.00
_cell.angle_beta   90.00
_cell.angle_gamma   90.00
#
_symmetry.space_group_name_H-M   'P 1'
#
loop_
_entity.id
_entity.type
_entity.pdbx_description
1 polymer ?
#
loop_
_entity_poly.entity_id
_entity_poly.type
_entity_poly.pdbx_seq_one_letter_code
_entity_poly.pdbx_strand_id
1 'polypeptide(L)'
;YVSGQLPIDAATGLMAEGIEAQTRRALENISAILAEAGYALSDVVKTTVLLQDIGDFAAMNGVYATYFTGALPARVCYEVARLPMGARVEIDAVAVKA
;
A
#
# COMPACT_ATOMS: atom_id res chain seq x y z
N TYR A 1 5.62 -11.00 6.38
CA TYR A 1 6.07 -9.62 6.18
C TYR A 1 6.15 -9.33 4.69
N VAL A 2 5.44 -8.30 4.25
CA VAL A 2 5.50 -7.81 2.88
C VAL A 2 6.34 -6.54 2.87
N SER A 3 7.43 -6.54 2.11
CA SER A 3 8.29 -5.36 2.00
C SER A 3 7.54 -4.19 1.36
N GLY A 4 8.06 -2.98 1.54
CA GLY A 4 7.45 -1.77 1.00
C GLY A 4 7.21 -1.88 -0.50
N GLN A 5 5.96 -1.71 -0.91
CA GLN A 5 5.56 -1.79 -2.30
C GLN A 5 5.44 -0.41 -2.91
N LEU A 6 6.22 -0.18 -3.95
CA LEU A 6 6.09 0.99 -4.81
C LEU A 6 4.91 0.78 -5.77
N PRO A 7 4.31 1.87 -6.27
CA PRO A 7 3.12 1.78 -7.13
C PRO A 7 3.49 1.43 -8.58
N ILE A 8 4.21 0.34 -8.75
CA ILE A 8 4.72 -0.11 -10.05
C ILE A 8 4.00 -1.40 -10.45
N ASP A 9 3.51 -1.44 -11.69
CA ASP A 9 2.91 -2.64 -12.26
C ASP A 9 4.03 -3.64 -12.55
N ALA A 10 3.96 -4.82 -11.92
CA ALA A 10 4.98 -5.85 -12.07
C ALA A 10 5.11 -6.39 -13.51
N ALA A 11 4.01 -6.37 -14.27
CA ALA A 11 4.00 -6.89 -15.64
C ALA A 11 4.64 -5.92 -16.63
N THR A 12 4.48 -4.62 -16.42
CA THR A 12 4.94 -3.59 -17.38
C THR A 12 6.15 -2.80 -16.89
N GLY A 13 6.42 -2.80 -15.58
CA GLY A 13 7.45 -1.97 -14.96
C GLY A 13 7.08 -0.48 -14.90
N LEU A 14 5.85 -0.12 -15.22
CA LEU A 14 5.40 1.27 -15.24
C LEU A 14 4.80 1.69 -13.92
N MET A 15 5.10 2.91 -13.50
CA MET A 15 4.52 3.51 -12.31
C MET A 15 3.15 4.10 -12.63
N ALA A 16 2.17 3.87 -11.76
CA ALA A 16 0.86 4.49 -11.88
C ALA A 16 0.98 6.01 -11.68
N GLU A 17 0.06 6.76 -12.25
CA GLU A 17 0.07 8.22 -12.18
C GLU A 17 -1.01 8.74 -11.23
N GLY A 18 -0.63 9.66 -10.36
CA GLY A 18 -1.51 10.27 -9.37
C GLY A 18 -1.63 9.44 -8.10
N ILE A 19 -1.95 10.12 -7.01
CA ILE A 19 -1.95 9.49 -5.67
C ILE A 19 -2.99 8.37 -5.56
N GLU A 20 -4.16 8.52 -6.13
CA GLU A 20 -5.21 7.50 -6.03
C GLU A 20 -4.82 6.24 -6.80
N ALA A 21 -4.35 6.38 -8.04
CA ALA A 21 -3.92 5.24 -8.84
C ALA A 21 -2.68 4.58 -8.24
N GLN A 22 -1.76 5.36 -7.69
CA GLN A 22 -0.57 4.83 -7.03
C GLN A 22 -0.94 4.04 -5.77
N THR A 23 -1.84 4.56 -4.96
CA THR A 23 -2.31 3.85 -3.75
C THR A 23 -2.94 2.52 -4.13
N ARG A 24 -3.81 2.53 -5.14
CA ARG A 24 -4.45 1.31 -5.64
C ARG A 24 -3.41 0.30 -6.12
N ARG A 25 -2.42 0.76 -6.90
CA ARG A 25 -1.38 -0.15 -7.43
C ARG A 25 -0.54 -0.77 -6.31
N ALA A 26 -0.16 0.02 -5.32
CA ALA A 26 0.60 -0.50 -4.18
C ALA A 26 -0.19 -1.56 -3.41
N LEU A 27 -1.47 -1.31 -3.15
CA LEU A 27 -2.32 -2.27 -2.44
C LEU A 27 -2.60 -3.52 -3.26
N GLU A 28 -2.78 -3.40 -4.58
CA GLU A 28 -2.92 -4.55 -5.46
C GLU A 28 -1.65 -5.39 -5.47
N ASN A 29 -0.48 -4.76 -5.43
CA ASN A 29 0.79 -5.48 -5.33
C ASN A 29 0.87 -6.27 -4.03
N ILE A 30 0.49 -5.66 -2.91
CA ILE A 30 0.46 -6.34 -1.61
C ILE A 30 -0.52 -7.51 -1.66
N SER A 31 -1.70 -7.31 -2.22
CA SER A 31 -2.71 -8.35 -2.35
C SER A 31 -2.19 -9.55 -3.15
N ALA A 32 -1.51 -9.29 -4.26
CA ALA A 32 -0.95 -10.34 -5.11
C ALA A 32 0.15 -11.13 -4.38
N ILE A 33 1.02 -10.44 -3.66
CA ILE A 33 2.09 -11.08 -2.88
C ILE A 33 1.50 -11.96 -1.78
N LEU A 34 0.49 -11.45 -1.07
CA LEU A 34 -0.20 -12.21 -0.02
C LEU A 34 -0.86 -13.45 -0.59
N ALA A 35 -1.51 -13.34 -1.75
CA ALA A 35 -2.18 -14.46 -2.40
C ALA A 35 -1.20 -15.59 -2.74
N GLU A 36 0.01 -15.25 -3.21
CA GLU A 36 1.07 -16.21 -3.47
C GLU A 36 1.47 -16.99 -2.21
N ALA A 37 1.40 -16.35 -1.06
CA ALA A 37 1.74 -16.98 0.22
C ALA A 37 0.54 -17.66 0.89
N GLY A 38 -0.62 -17.66 0.26
CA GLY A 38 -1.84 -18.24 0.83
C GLY A 38 -2.54 -17.35 1.83
N TYR A 39 -2.29 -16.03 1.76
CA TYR A 39 -2.91 -15.03 2.64
C TYR A 39 -3.85 -14.12 1.85
N ALA A 40 -4.66 -13.35 2.55
CA ALA A 40 -5.54 -12.34 1.98
C ALA A 40 -5.36 -11.01 2.72
N LEU A 41 -5.88 -9.93 2.15
CA LEU A 41 -5.84 -8.61 2.82
C LEU A 41 -6.52 -8.65 4.20
N SER A 42 -7.53 -9.50 4.37
CA SER A 42 -8.19 -9.68 5.67
C SER A 42 -7.27 -10.24 6.76
N ASP A 43 -6.12 -10.80 6.39
CA ASP A 43 -5.13 -11.32 7.33
C ASP A 43 -4.10 -10.25 7.75
N VAL A 44 -4.14 -9.07 7.13
CA VAL A 44 -3.21 -7.99 7.44
C VAL A 44 -3.54 -7.41 8.81
N VAL A 45 -2.53 -7.33 9.68
CA VAL A 45 -2.68 -6.80 11.04
C VAL A 45 -2.00 -5.45 11.21
N LYS A 46 -1.07 -5.11 10.32
CA LYS A 46 -0.37 -3.82 10.40
C LYS A 46 0.09 -3.38 9.01
N THR A 47 -0.03 -2.08 8.76
CA THR A 47 0.55 -1.45 7.57
C THR A 47 1.37 -0.24 7.96
N THR A 48 2.35 0.10 7.13
CA THR A 48 3.06 1.38 7.17
C THR A 48 2.84 2.06 5.82
N VAL A 49 2.32 3.27 5.84
CA VAL A 49 2.07 4.05 4.62
C VAL A 49 3.00 5.26 4.65
N LEU A 50 3.87 5.33 3.66
CA LEU A 50 4.82 6.43 3.51
C LEU A 50 4.35 7.31 2.36
N LEU A 51 4.24 8.62 2.62
CA LEU A 51 3.80 9.60 1.63
C LEU A 51 4.94 10.56 1.30
N GLN A 52 5.05 10.93 0.03
CA GLN A 52 5.97 11.99 -0.40
C GLN A 52 5.45 13.35 0.06
N ASP A 53 4.14 13.51 0.17
CA ASP A 53 3.48 14.74 0.61
C ASP A 53 2.30 14.37 1.49
N ILE A 54 2.29 14.82 2.74
CA ILE A 54 1.20 14.53 3.67
C ILE A 54 -0.14 15.13 3.22
N GLY A 55 -0.09 16.14 2.33
CA GLY A 55 -1.28 16.70 1.71
C GLY A 55 -2.07 15.69 0.87
N ASP A 56 -1.44 14.58 0.48
CA ASP A 56 -2.09 13.49 -0.25
C ASP A 56 -2.83 12.52 0.67
N PHE A 57 -2.82 12.73 1.99
CA PHE A 57 -3.38 11.76 2.94
C PHE A 57 -4.85 11.45 2.65
N ALA A 58 -5.69 12.46 2.47
CA ALA A 58 -7.12 12.25 2.27
C ALA A 58 -7.42 11.44 1.00
N ALA A 59 -6.75 11.75 -0.10
CA ALA A 59 -6.92 11.02 -1.36
C ALA A 59 -6.42 9.59 -1.23
N MET A 60 -5.26 9.38 -0.62
CA MET A 60 -4.72 8.06 -0.33
C MET A 60 -5.71 7.27 0.53
N ASN A 61 -6.19 7.87 1.62
CA ASN A 61 -7.05 7.18 2.57
C ASN A 61 -8.40 6.79 1.96
N GLY A 62 -8.92 7.59 1.04
CA GLY A 62 -10.15 7.25 0.33
C GLY A 62 -10.02 5.94 -0.43
N VAL A 63 -8.89 5.69 -1.08
CA VAL A 63 -8.61 4.43 -1.78
C VAL A 63 -8.29 3.32 -0.78
N TYR A 64 -7.43 3.59 0.19
CA TYR A 64 -7.03 2.63 1.23
C TYR A 64 -8.24 2.02 1.92
N ALA A 65 -9.21 2.85 2.29
CA ALA A 65 -10.41 2.40 3.00
C ALA A 65 -11.26 1.41 2.19
N THR A 66 -11.16 1.41 0.87
CA THR A 66 -11.90 0.46 0.04
C THR A 66 -11.30 -0.94 0.06
N TYR A 67 -10.06 -1.08 0.50
CA TYR A 67 -9.36 -2.37 0.56
C TYR A 67 -9.45 -3.02 1.95
N PHE A 68 -9.65 -2.24 3.00
CA PHE A 68 -9.72 -2.73 4.37
C PHE A 68 -11.08 -2.37 4.96
N THR A 69 -12.06 -3.27 4.82
CA THR A 69 -13.46 -2.98 5.15
C THR A 69 -13.98 -3.73 6.37
N GLY A 70 -13.26 -4.75 6.83
CA GLY A 70 -13.63 -5.52 8.01
C GLY A 70 -12.88 -5.04 9.25
N ALA A 71 -12.21 -5.97 9.95
CA ALA A 71 -11.30 -5.61 11.02
C ALA A 71 -10.13 -4.85 10.41
N LEU A 72 -9.92 -3.61 10.88
CA LEU A 72 -8.90 -2.75 10.31
C LEU A 72 -7.52 -3.07 10.89
N PRO A 73 -6.47 -3.10 10.05
CA PRO A 73 -5.12 -3.23 10.56
C PRO A 73 -4.68 -1.98 11.29
N ALA A 74 -3.76 -2.13 12.24
CA ALA A 74 -3.05 -0.99 12.78
C ALA A 74 -2.28 -0.31 11.64
N ARG A 75 -2.16 1.01 11.68
CA ARG A 75 -1.50 1.76 10.60
C ARG A 75 -0.67 2.89 11.16
N VAL A 76 0.53 3.05 10.59
CA VAL A 76 1.32 4.27 10.71
C VAL A 76 1.34 4.92 9.33
N CYS A 77 1.13 6.23 9.28
CA CYS A 77 1.21 6.99 8.03
C CYS A 77 1.92 8.31 8.29
N TYR A 78 2.97 8.60 7.53
CA TYR A 78 3.70 9.86 7.67
C TYR A 78 4.42 10.24 6.37
N GLU A 79 4.77 11.51 6.30
CA GLU A 79 5.55 12.04 5.18
C GLU A 79 7.01 11.67 5.36
N VAL A 80 7.67 11.33 4.26
CA VAL A 80 9.10 11.03 4.24
C VAL A 80 9.83 12.06 3.38
N ALA A 81 11.14 12.16 3.56
CA ALA A 81 11.95 13.11 2.80
C ALA A 81 11.91 12.81 1.30
N ARG A 82 11.93 11.53 0.92
CA ARG A 82 11.92 11.11 -0.48
C ARG A 82 11.56 9.64 -0.60
N LEU A 83 10.79 9.31 -1.63
CA LEU A 83 10.51 7.93 -2.00
C LEU A 83 11.28 7.56 -3.26
N PRO A 84 11.63 6.26 -3.44
CA PRO A 84 12.31 5.81 -4.63
C PRO A 84 11.52 6.10 -5.91
N MET A 85 12.23 6.38 -6.99
CA MET A 85 11.68 6.52 -8.34
C MET A 85 10.60 7.59 -8.48
N GLY A 86 10.58 8.58 -7.59
CA GLY A 86 9.58 9.64 -7.64
C GLY A 86 8.18 9.19 -7.25
N ALA A 87 8.04 8.07 -6.55
CA ALA A 87 6.74 7.59 -6.08
C ALA A 87 6.15 8.58 -5.07
N ARG A 88 4.82 8.64 -5.04
CA ARG A 88 4.08 9.48 -4.10
C ARG A 88 3.65 8.72 -2.86
N VAL A 89 3.64 7.40 -2.94
CA VAL A 89 3.24 6.52 -1.83
C VAL A 89 4.03 5.21 -1.90
N GLU A 90 4.30 4.65 -0.71
CA GLU A 90 4.86 3.30 -0.57
C GLU A 90 4.18 2.67 0.63
N ILE A 91 3.80 1.39 0.51
CA ILE A 91 3.06 0.69 1.56
C ILE A 91 3.69 -0.66 1.83
N ASP A 92 3.91 -0.98 3.11
CA ASP A 92 4.28 -2.34 3.54
C ASP A 92 3.14 -2.95 4.36
N ALA A 93 3.25 -4.23 4.66
CA ALA A 93 2.23 -4.91 5.43
C ALA A 93 2.81 -6.08 6.22
N VAL A 94 2.16 -6.38 7.33
CA VAL A 94 2.38 -7.61 8.11
C VAL A 94 1.05 -8.33 8.16
N ALA A 95 1.04 -9.60 7.76
CA ALA A 95 -0.14 -10.45 7.82
C ALA A 95 0.12 -11.63 8.74
N VAL A 96 -0.90 -12.05 9.46
CA VAL A 96 -0.84 -13.16 10.39
C VAL A 96 -2.07 -14.05 10.15
N LYS A 97 -1.84 -15.35 10.16
CA LYS A 97 -2.92 -16.32 9.98
C LYS A 97 -3.00 -17.21 11.21
N ALA A 98 -4.20 -17.34 11.71
CA ALA A 98 -4.44 -18.20 12.87
C ALA A 98 -4.37 -19.69 12.49
#